data_220153bdb1643f978727301cc5879866
#
_entry.id   220153bdb1643f978727301cc5879866
#
_cell.length_a   1.000
_cell.length_b   1.000
_cell.length_c   1.000
_cell.angle_alpha   90.00
_cell.angle_beta   90.00
_cell.angle_gamma   90.00
#
_symmetry.space_group_name_H-M   'P 1'
#
loop_
_entity.id
_entity.type
_entity.pdbx_description
1 polymer ?
#
loop_
_entity_poly.entity_id
_entity_poly.type
_entity_poly.pdbx_seq_one_letter_code
_entity_poly.pdbx_strand_id
1 'polypeptide(L)'
;MGIEPVPRRDGTITLVDGRRLGYAEYGAEGGDALLWFHGTPGARHQISPDVNALADARGVRVITVERPGVGDSTPHLHPRILDWAGDIDQLTGQLGVDRFAIAGLSGGGPYVLACAHAFPDRVVAGAVLGGVAPTQGEDAADGGLVALANRFRVPLEWLREPLGYTLWGAAKLLMPFGDQAFEIYLRTSPPGDQRVFRMPGMKEMFLKDISTGSRKRFHAVIYDVVLFTRDWGFSPRDVRVPIRFWHGDEDHIVPLVHGHHVASLMPDAEVYERPGESHLGSLAAFGEVLDVLLGLWPDRAGAPAETASAPAKKPRTRTRKGTGT
;
A
#
# COMPACT_ATOMS: atom_id res chain seq x y z
N MET A 1 9.64 14.71 -19.11
CA MET A 1 10.00 13.27 -19.03
C MET A 1 10.12 12.94 -17.55
N GLY A 2 9.10 12.33 -16.95
CA GLY A 2 9.15 11.86 -15.57
C GLY A 2 10.18 10.73 -15.52
N ILE A 3 11.14 10.83 -14.61
CA ILE A 3 12.17 9.80 -14.44
C ILE A 3 11.51 8.71 -13.58
N GLU A 4 11.20 7.55 -14.17
CA GLU A 4 10.83 6.37 -13.38
C GLU A 4 11.97 6.04 -12.42
N PRO A 5 11.67 5.65 -11.16
CA PRO A 5 12.72 5.24 -10.26
C PRO A 5 13.36 3.96 -10.77
N VAL A 6 14.69 4.03 -11.00
CA VAL A 6 15.45 2.86 -11.38
C VAL A 6 15.80 2.06 -10.14
N PRO A 7 15.36 0.80 -10.01
CA PRO A 7 15.74 -0.03 -8.88
C PRO A 7 17.24 -0.33 -8.90
N ARG A 8 17.85 -0.42 -7.72
CA ARG A 8 19.24 -0.88 -7.57
C ARG A 8 19.39 -2.37 -7.90
N ARG A 9 18.35 -3.13 -7.54
CA ARG A 9 18.23 -4.54 -7.89
C ARG A 9 16.79 -4.82 -8.32
N ASP A 10 16.61 -5.61 -9.35
CA ASP A 10 15.33 -6.05 -9.86
C ASP A 10 15.44 -7.51 -10.28
N GLY A 11 14.62 -8.38 -9.69
CA GLY A 11 14.76 -9.81 -9.94
C GLY A 11 13.74 -10.68 -9.22
N THR A 12 14.09 -11.94 -9.12
CA THR A 12 13.26 -12.95 -8.45
C THR A 12 14.08 -13.80 -7.50
N ILE A 13 13.45 -14.26 -6.42
CA ILE A 13 13.94 -15.37 -5.61
C ILE A 13 13.13 -16.63 -5.94
N THR A 14 13.70 -17.79 -5.61
CA THR A 14 12.98 -19.08 -5.66
C THR A 14 12.64 -19.50 -4.24
N LEU A 15 11.36 -19.76 -3.99
CA LEU A 15 10.85 -20.27 -2.73
C LEU A 15 11.10 -21.79 -2.63
N VAL A 16 11.05 -22.35 -1.42
CA VAL A 16 11.32 -23.78 -1.17
C VAL A 16 10.38 -24.71 -1.91
N ASP A 17 9.18 -24.25 -2.27
CA ASP A 17 8.21 -25.00 -3.06
C ASP A 17 8.39 -24.83 -4.58
N GLY A 18 9.45 -24.16 -5.02
CA GLY A 18 9.79 -23.93 -6.42
C GLY A 18 9.06 -22.72 -7.05
N ARG A 19 8.17 -22.03 -6.34
CA ARG A 19 7.57 -20.78 -6.82
C ARG A 19 8.64 -19.68 -6.91
N ARG A 20 8.49 -18.76 -7.86
CA ARG A 20 9.28 -17.53 -7.93
C ARG A 20 8.53 -16.40 -7.28
N LEU A 21 9.26 -15.52 -6.60
CA LEU A 21 8.74 -14.29 -6.02
C LEU A 21 9.55 -13.11 -6.56
N GLY A 22 8.87 -12.18 -7.25
CA GLY A 22 9.47 -10.97 -7.84
C GLY A 22 9.67 -9.90 -6.77
N TYR A 23 10.79 -9.19 -6.83
CA TYR A 23 11.08 -8.06 -5.95
C TYR A 23 11.93 -7.01 -6.65
N ALA A 24 11.96 -5.80 -6.09
CA ALA A 24 12.91 -4.77 -6.48
C ALA A 24 13.43 -4.03 -5.25
N GLU A 25 14.65 -3.49 -5.33
CA GLU A 25 15.29 -2.76 -4.25
C GLU A 25 15.61 -1.33 -4.68
N TYR A 26 15.36 -0.38 -3.76
CA TYR A 26 15.61 1.04 -3.93
C TYR A 26 16.32 1.63 -2.72
N GLY A 27 16.89 2.82 -2.87
CA GLY A 27 17.52 3.57 -1.79
C GLY A 27 18.84 2.98 -1.33
N ALA A 28 19.18 3.16 -0.05
CA ALA A 28 20.49 2.89 0.53
C ALA A 28 20.78 1.38 0.64
N GLU A 29 21.87 0.92 0.04
CA GLU A 29 22.36 -0.45 0.25
C GLU A 29 22.83 -0.63 1.70
N GLY A 30 22.31 -1.64 2.38
CA GLY A 30 22.62 -1.88 3.81
C GLY A 30 21.92 -0.92 4.78
N GLY A 31 21.02 -0.07 4.31
CA GLY A 31 20.16 0.75 5.16
C GLY A 31 19.10 -0.06 5.90
N ASP A 32 18.37 0.60 6.82
CA ASP A 32 17.25 -0.01 7.52
C ASP A 32 16.20 -0.49 6.52
N ALA A 33 15.78 -1.74 6.62
CA ALA A 33 14.92 -2.36 5.63
C ALA A 33 13.45 -1.94 5.79
N LEU A 34 12.84 -1.49 4.70
CA LEU A 34 11.40 -1.29 4.56
C LEU A 34 10.86 -2.23 3.48
N LEU A 35 9.98 -3.15 3.83
CA LEU A 35 9.21 -3.91 2.85
C LEU A 35 8.00 -3.09 2.40
N TRP A 36 7.79 -3.03 1.08
CA TRP A 36 6.65 -2.33 0.49
C TRP A 36 5.73 -3.29 -0.28
N PHE A 37 4.44 -3.28 0.05
CA PHE A 37 3.41 -4.09 -0.58
C PHE A 37 2.50 -3.22 -1.44
N HIS A 38 2.47 -3.51 -2.73
CA HIS A 38 1.67 -2.78 -3.73
C HIS A 38 0.16 -2.91 -3.50
N GLY A 39 -0.63 -2.02 -4.10
CA GLY A 39 -2.09 -2.06 -4.11
C GLY A 39 -2.67 -3.17 -5.01
N THR A 40 -3.98 -3.19 -5.18
CA THR A 40 -4.70 -4.11 -6.05
C THR A 40 -5.59 -3.33 -7.01
N PRO A 41 -5.30 -3.30 -8.33
CA PRO A 41 -4.14 -3.89 -9.02
C PRO A 41 -2.83 -3.12 -8.78
N GLY A 42 -1.69 -3.80 -8.87
CA GLY A 42 -0.36 -3.22 -8.75
C GLY A 42 0.74 -4.27 -8.92
N ALA A 43 1.99 -3.84 -8.91
CA ALA A 43 3.19 -4.68 -8.99
C ALA A 43 4.35 -4.04 -8.20
N ARG A 44 5.58 -4.59 -8.30
CA ARG A 44 6.74 -4.15 -7.50
C ARG A 44 7.24 -2.73 -7.77
N HIS A 45 6.79 -2.09 -8.84
CA HIS A 45 7.19 -0.71 -9.16
C HIS A 45 6.12 0.33 -8.77
N GLN A 46 5.04 -0.09 -8.09
CA GLN A 46 4.04 0.82 -7.55
C GLN A 46 4.54 1.48 -6.26
N ILE A 47 5.39 2.47 -6.43
CA ILE A 47 5.99 3.22 -5.34
C ILE A 47 6.28 4.66 -5.79
N SER A 48 6.50 5.58 -4.85
CA SER A 48 6.82 6.98 -5.16
C SER A 48 7.94 7.09 -6.20
N PRO A 49 7.80 7.92 -7.26
CA PRO A 49 8.86 8.18 -8.22
C PRO A 49 10.16 8.67 -7.56
N ASP A 50 10.07 9.34 -6.42
CA ASP A 50 11.20 9.89 -5.67
C ASP A 50 11.79 8.89 -4.65
N VAL A 51 11.39 7.61 -4.70
CA VAL A 51 11.77 6.59 -3.70
C VAL A 51 13.28 6.54 -3.45
N ASN A 52 14.11 6.57 -4.48
CA ASN A 52 15.57 6.52 -4.31
C ASN A 52 16.08 7.73 -3.52
N ALA A 53 15.71 8.95 -3.93
CA ALA A 53 16.14 10.16 -3.25
C ALA A 53 15.67 10.23 -1.80
N LEU A 54 14.40 9.87 -1.54
CA LEU A 54 13.80 9.89 -0.21
C LEU A 54 14.41 8.83 0.72
N ALA A 55 14.66 7.63 0.19
CA ALA A 55 15.22 6.51 0.94
C ALA A 55 16.72 6.67 1.17
N ASP A 56 17.50 7.09 0.15
CA ASP A 56 18.94 7.36 0.28
C ASP A 56 19.22 8.43 1.33
N ALA A 57 18.47 9.55 1.30
CA ALA A 57 18.61 10.63 2.27
C ALA A 57 18.37 10.19 3.73
N ARG A 58 17.63 9.10 3.93
CA ARG A 58 17.26 8.55 5.24
C ARG A 58 18.01 7.29 5.63
N GLY A 59 18.88 6.77 4.76
CA GLY A 59 19.59 5.52 4.98
C GLY A 59 18.64 4.31 5.04
N VAL A 60 17.61 4.28 4.17
CA VAL A 60 16.61 3.21 4.11
C VAL A 60 16.82 2.35 2.86
N ARG A 61 16.78 1.03 3.03
CA ARG A 61 16.72 0.04 1.95
C ARG A 61 15.26 -0.35 1.73
N VAL A 62 14.65 0.13 0.67
CA VAL A 62 13.25 -0.20 0.32
C VAL A 62 13.22 -1.45 -0.54
N ILE A 63 12.45 -2.45 -0.14
CA ILE A 63 12.27 -3.72 -0.84
C ILE A 63 10.80 -3.86 -1.21
N THR A 64 10.49 -3.69 -2.48
CA THR A 64 9.14 -3.87 -3.01
C THR A 64 8.94 -5.32 -3.43
N VAL A 65 7.77 -5.89 -3.19
CA VAL A 65 7.50 -7.32 -3.39
C VAL A 65 6.25 -7.53 -4.21
N GLU A 66 6.30 -8.40 -5.21
CA GLU A 66 5.14 -8.80 -6.01
C GLU A 66 4.40 -9.97 -5.36
N ARG A 67 3.12 -9.78 -5.09
CA ARG A 67 2.26 -10.90 -4.63
C ARG A 67 2.15 -12.01 -5.68
N PRO A 68 1.75 -13.24 -5.30
CA PRO A 68 1.63 -14.36 -6.22
C PRO A 68 0.76 -14.05 -7.43
N GLY A 69 1.27 -14.36 -8.63
CA GLY A 69 0.59 -14.10 -9.89
C GLY A 69 0.76 -12.70 -10.47
N VAL A 70 1.40 -11.78 -9.75
CA VAL A 70 1.78 -10.46 -10.25
C VAL A 70 3.15 -10.52 -10.93
N GLY A 71 3.35 -9.76 -11.99
CA GLY A 71 4.63 -9.57 -12.65
C GLY A 71 5.38 -10.88 -12.89
N ASP A 72 6.53 -11.04 -12.24
CA ASP A 72 7.37 -12.25 -12.36
C ASP A 72 7.05 -13.33 -11.32
N SER A 73 6.21 -13.04 -10.32
CA SER A 73 5.81 -14.00 -9.29
C SER A 73 4.94 -15.12 -9.86
N THR A 74 5.20 -16.35 -9.45
CA THR A 74 4.41 -17.53 -9.84
C THR A 74 2.98 -17.40 -9.30
N PRO A 75 1.93 -17.65 -10.10
CA PRO A 75 0.55 -17.66 -9.62
C PRO A 75 0.35 -18.68 -8.51
N HIS A 76 -0.23 -18.24 -7.40
CA HIS A 76 -0.60 -19.06 -6.27
C HIS A 76 -1.70 -18.38 -5.46
N LEU A 77 -2.76 -19.10 -5.14
CA LEU A 77 -3.79 -18.59 -4.23
C LEU A 77 -3.58 -19.21 -2.85
N HIS A 78 -3.09 -18.40 -1.92
CA HIS A 78 -2.99 -18.80 -0.52
C HIS A 78 -4.38 -19.12 0.06
N PRO A 79 -4.49 -20.03 1.02
CA PRO A 79 -5.75 -20.24 1.75
C PRO A 79 -6.21 -18.98 2.49
N ARG A 80 -5.28 -18.22 3.11
CA ARG A 80 -5.54 -17.03 3.93
C ARG A 80 -4.49 -15.97 3.66
N ILE A 81 -4.77 -14.73 4.04
CA ILE A 81 -3.82 -13.61 3.95
C ILE A 81 -2.59 -13.87 4.82
N LEU A 82 -2.77 -14.48 6.00
CA LEU A 82 -1.68 -14.82 6.92
C LEU A 82 -0.61 -15.71 6.27
N ASP A 83 -1.00 -16.58 5.35
CA ASP A 83 -0.07 -17.54 4.74
C ASP A 83 0.99 -16.86 3.85
N TRP A 84 0.75 -15.59 3.44
CA TRP A 84 1.74 -14.72 2.79
C TRP A 84 3.00 -14.50 3.64
N ALA A 85 2.89 -14.51 4.95
CA ALA A 85 4.04 -14.31 5.83
C ALA A 85 5.13 -15.37 5.59
N GLY A 86 4.77 -16.60 5.22
CA GLY A 86 5.73 -17.65 4.88
C GLY A 86 6.56 -17.34 3.62
N ASP A 87 5.99 -16.64 2.63
CA ASP A 87 6.74 -16.20 1.44
C ASP A 87 7.69 -15.05 1.81
N ILE A 88 7.26 -14.14 2.70
CA ILE A 88 8.09 -13.02 3.18
C ILE A 88 9.23 -13.49 4.08
N ASP A 89 9.03 -14.51 4.91
CA ASP A 89 10.10 -15.09 5.71
C ASP A 89 11.25 -15.60 4.83
N GLN A 90 10.90 -16.33 3.77
CA GLN A 90 11.88 -16.83 2.81
C GLN A 90 12.56 -15.71 2.02
N LEU A 91 11.82 -14.65 1.63
CA LEU A 91 12.40 -13.49 0.96
C LEU A 91 13.41 -12.80 1.86
N THR A 92 13.02 -12.45 3.07
CA THR A 92 13.87 -11.73 4.02
C THR A 92 15.09 -12.55 4.40
N GLY A 93 14.95 -13.88 4.62
CA GLY A 93 16.06 -14.77 4.86
C GLY A 93 17.07 -14.81 3.71
N GLN A 94 16.62 -14.91 2.45
CA GLN A 94 17.51 -14.92 1.28
C GLN A 94 18.18 -13.54 1.02
N LEU A 95 17.53 -12.44 1.42
CA LEU A 95 18.06 -11.08 1.27
C LEU A 95 18.89 -10.61 2.49
N GLY A 96 19.04 -11.45 3.52
CA GLY A 96 19.79 -11.13 4.75
C GLY A 96 19.12 -10.01 5.57
N VAL A 97 17.80 -10.00 5.64
CA VAL A 97 17.01 -9.00 6.38
C VAL A 97 16.44 -9.61 7.64
N ASP A 98 17.00 -9.28 8.79
CA ASP A 98 16.55 -9.80 10.08
C ASP A 98 15.40 -8.96 10.67
N ARG A 99 15.56 -7.64 10.71
CA ARG A 99 14.56 -6.67 11.20
C ARG A 99 14.16 -5.71 10.10
N PHE A 100 12.89 -5.32 10.05
CA PHE A 100 12.37 -4.45 9.01
C PHE A 100 11.10 -3.70 9.45
N ALA A 101 10.86 -2.54 8.85
CA ALA A 101 9.55 -1.93 8.81
C ALA A 101 8.76 -2.47 7.61
N ILE A 102 7.44 -2.32 7.63
CA ILE A 102 6.59 -2.72 6.53
C ILE A 102 5.59 -1.61 6.18
N ALA A 103 5.33 -1.44 4.89
CA ALA A 103 4.30 -0.51 4.43
C ALA A 103 3.50 -1.13 3.28
N GLY A 104 2.24 -0.72 3.13
CA GLY A 104 1.41 -1.23 2.04
C GLY A 104 0.31 -0.26 1.64
N LEU A 105 0.09 -0.19 0.32
CA LEU A 105 -0.95 0.62 -0.29
C LEU A 105 -2.22 -0.22 -0.50
N SER A 106 -3.40 0.30 -0.13
CA SER A 106 -4.70 -0.29 -0.49
C SER A 106 -4.78 -1.79 -0.16
N GLY A 107 -4.93 -2.64 -1.16
CA GLY A 107 -4.89 -4.10 -1.02
C GLY A 107 -3.58 -4.67 -0.45
N GLY A 108 -2.52 -3.86 -0.30
CA GLY A 108 -1.30 -4.22 0.44
C GLY A 108 -1.47 -4.18 1.96
N GLY A 109 -2.44 -3.39 2.46
CA GLY A 109 -2.66 -3.20 3.90
C GLY A 109 -2.89 -4.48 4.70
N PRO A 110 -3.80 -5.39 4.28
CA PRO A 110 -4.00 -6.68 4.95
C PRO A 110 -2.73 -7.51 5.09
N TYR A 111 -1.85 -7.47 4.11
CA TYR A 111 -0.57 -8.18 4.13
C TYR A 111 0.47 -7.53 5.06
N VAL A 112 0.40 -6.20 5.24
CA VAL A 112 1.16 -5.50 6.31
C VAL A 112 0.75 -6.06 7.66
N LEU A 113 -0.54 -6.12 7.95
CA LEU A 113 -1.06 -6.61 9.23
C LEU A 113 -0.72 -8.10 9.45
N ALA A 114 -0.80 -8.92 8.40
CA ALA A 114 -0.42 -10.33 8.47
C ALA A 114 1.06 -10.52 8.83
N CYS A 115 1.96 -9.77 8.21
CA CYS A 115 3.38 -9.83 8.52
C CYS A 115 3.69 -9.26 9.92
N ALA A 116 3.03 -8.18 10.34
CA ALA A 116 3.17 -7.62 11.68
C ALA A 116 2.69 -8.60 12.77
N HIS A 117 1.61 -9.36 12.50
CA HIS A 117 1.13 -10.41 13.37
C HIS A 117 2.11 -11.60 13.43
N ALA A 118 2.60 -12.05 12.27
CA ALA A 118 3.45 -13.24 12.17
C ALA A 118 4.88 -13.02 12.71
N PHE A 119 5.40 -11.79 12.65
CA PHE A 119 6.79 -11.48 12.99
C PHE A 119 6.92 -10.33 14.02
N PRO A 120 6.30 -10.44 15.21
CA PRO A 120 6.28 -9.34 16.19
C PRO A 120 7.69 -8.94 16.68
N ASP A 121 8.66 -9.87 16.64
CA ASP A 121 10.04 -9.61 17.06
C ASP A 121 10.94 -9.06 15.94
N ARG A 122 10.51 -9.13 14.70
CA ARG A 122 11.27 -8.70 13.51
C ARG A 122 10.72 -7.43 12.87
N VAL A 123 9.41 -7.26 12.88
CA VAL A 123 8.74 -6.06 12.37
C VAL A 123 8.78 -4.96 13.42
N VAL A 124 9.45 -3.85 13.12
CA VAL A 124 9.61 -2.73 14.06
C VAL A 124 8.40 -1.81 14.06
N ALA A 125 7.79 -1.57 12.92
CA ALA A 125 6.58 -0.78 12.75
C ALA A 125 5.93 -1.06 11.38
N GLY A 126 4.65 -0.76 11.25
CA GLY A 126 3.91 -0.87 10.00
C GLY A 126 3.19 0.41 9.58
N ALA A 127 3.04 0.60 8.26
CA ALA A 127 2.27 1.67 7.65
C ALA A 127 1.22 1.12 6.67
N VAL A 128 -0.02 1.57 6.79
CA VAL A 128 -1.13 1.17 5.93
C VAL A 128 -1.73 2.41 5.27
N LEU A 129 -1.68 2.46 3.94
CA LEU A 129 -2.14 3.59 3.14
C LEU A 129 -3.46 3.21 2.44
N GLY A 130 -4.60 3.71 2.91
CA GLY A 130 -5.92 3.41 2.36
C GLY A 130 -6.26 1.91 2.38
N GLY A 131 -5.88 1.21 3.46
CA GLY A 131 -5.95 -0.25 3.52
C GLY A 131 -7.34 -0.80 3.73
N VAL A 132 -7.57 -1.99 3.17
CA VAL A 132 -8.81 -2.76 3.34
C VAL A 132 -8.89 -3.32 4.76
N ALA A 133 -10.10 -3.30 5.35
CA ALA A 133 -10.40 -3.98 6.62
C ALA A 133 -10.92 -5.41 6.40
N PRO A 134 -10.91 -6.28 7.43
CA PRO A 134 -11.62 -7.56 7.40
C PRO A 134 -13.08 -7.39 6.99
N THR A 135 -13.59 -8.32 6.20
CA THR A 135 -14.99 -8.29 5.73
C THR A 135 -15.83 -9.41 6.34
N GLN A 136 -15.22 -10.23 7.18
CA GLN A 136 -15.87 -11.36 7.87
C GLN A 136 -15.43 -11.45 9.33
N GLY A 137 -16.24 -12.12 10.13
CA GLY A 137 -15.98 -12.33 11.54
C GLY A 137 -16.31 -11.12 12.40
N GLU A 138 -15.87 -11.16 13.65
CA GLU A 138 -16.14 -10.11 14.65
C GLU A 138 -15.40 -8.79 14.36
N ASP A 139 -14.34 -8.84 13.57
CA ASP A 139 -13.51 -7.70 13.19
C ASP A 139 -13.92 -7.07 11.85
N ALA A 140 -15.05 -7.49 11.28
CA ALA A 140 -15.50 -7.02 9.97
C ALA A 140 -15.88 -5.53 10.00
N ALA A 141 -15.48 -4.80 8.95
CA ALA A 141 -15.97 -3.46 8.66
C ALA A 141 -16.97 -3.50 7.50
N ASP A 142 -17.95 -2.59 7.56
CA ASP A 142 -18.95 -2.41 6.50
C ASP A 142 -18.52 -1.28 5.55
N GLY A 143 -19.01 -1.35 4.29
CA GLY A 143 -18.87 -0.30 3.30
C GLY A 143 -17.80 -0.56 2.23
N GLY A 144 -17.78 0.32 1.23
CA GLY A 144 -16.84 0.29 0.11
C GLY A 144 -17.04 -0.84 -0.89
N LEU A 145 -16.15 -0.90 -1.88
CA LEU A 145 -16.20 -1.92 -2.93
C LEU A 145 -15.91 -3.33 -2.40
N VAL A 146 -15.15 -3.45 -1.31
CA VAL A 146 -14.80 -4.75 -0.73
C VAL A 146 -16.00 -5.40 -0.05
N ALA A 147 -16.85 -4.61 0.62
CA ALA A 147 -18.12 -5.12 1.18
C ALA A 147 -19.07 -5.60 0.07
N LEU A 148 -19.09 -4.90 -1.07
CA LEU A 148 -19.84 -5.36 -2.24
C LEU A 148 -19.28 -6.68 -2.79
N ALA A 149 -17.96 -6.82 -2.89
CA ALA A 149 -17.31 -8.06 -3.30
C ALA A 149 -17.63 -9.23 -2.36
N ASN A 150 -17.68 -8.97 -1.04
CA ASN A 150 -18.05 -9.98 -0.05
C ASN A 150 -19.48 -10.53 -0.28
N ARG A 151 -20.42 -9.69 -0.71
CA ARG A 151 -21.78 -10.12 -1.08
C ARG A 151 -21.80 -11.15 -2.22
N PHE A 152 -20.80 -11.08 -3.10
CA PHE A 152 -20.65 -11.97 -4.25
C PHE A 152 -19.52 -13.01 -4.08
N ARG A 153 -19.00 -13.21 -2.87
CA ARG A 153 -17.83 -14.06 -2.60
C ARG A 153 -17.93 -15.47 -3.19
N VAL A 154 -19.08 -16.13 -3.03
CA VAL A 154 -19.26 -17.53 -3.50
C VAL A 154 -19.20 -17.61 -5.03
N PRO A 155 -20.01 -16.85 -5.81
CA PRO A 155 -19.85 -16.84 -7.25
C PRO A 155 -18.48 -16.33 -7.70
N LEU A 156 -17.86 -15.37 -7.00
CA LEU A 156 -16.53 -14.86 -7.31
C LEU A 156 -15.47 -15.98 -7.20
N GLU A 157 -15.53 -16.77 -6.14
CA GLU A 157 -14.60 -17.88 -5.92
C GLU A 157 -14.72 -18.97 -7.00
N TRP A 158 -15.94 -19.30 -7.41
CA TRP A 158 -16.19 -20.28 -8.46
C TRP A 158 -15.86 -19.77 -9.87
N LEU A 159 -16.09 -18.49 -10.12
CA LEU A 159 -15.90 -17.86 -11.43
C LEU A 159 -14.55 -17.16 -11.58
N ARG A 160 -13.65 -17.28 -10.60
CA ARG A 160 -12.37 -16.55 -10.59
C ARG A 160 -11.55 -16.72 -11.87
N GLU A 161 -11.47 -17.94 -12.38
CA GLU A 161 -10.71 -18.22 -13.61
C GLU A 161 -11.36 -17.59 -14.85
N PRO A 162 -12.64 -17.87 -15.18
CA PRO A 162 -13.28 -17.25 -16.34
C PRO A 162 -13.40 -15.73 -16.21
N LEU A 163 -13.58 -15.20 -15.00
CA LEU A 163 -13.62 -13.76 -14.76
C LEU A 163 -12.26 -13.11 -15.05
N GLY A 164 -11.15 -13.75 -14.64
CA GLY A 164 -9.80 -13.29 -14.95
C GLY A 164 -9.55 -13.17 -16.44
N TYR A 165 -9.94 -14.18 -17.21
CA TYR A 165 -9.83 -14.15 -18.68
C TYR A 165 -10.69 -13.05 -19.32
N THR A 166 -11.92 -12.89 -18.84
CA THR A 166 -12.86 -11.90 -19.37
C THR A 166 -12.36 -10.46 -19.11
N LEU A 167 -11.96 -10.17 -17.88
CA LEU A 167 -11.40 -8.87 -17.51
C LEU A 167 -10.10 -8.57 -18.26
N TRP A 168 -9.25 -9.57 -18.45
CA TRP A 168 -8.02 -9.41 -19.23
C TRP A 168 -8.30 -9.09 -20.70
N GLY A 169 -9.27 -9.77 -21.32
CA GLY A 169 -9.71 -9.49 -22.69
C GLY A 169 -10.26 -8.07 -22.83
N ALA A 170 -11.12 -7.67 -21.89
CA ALA A 170 -11.67 -6.32 -21.85
C ALA A 170 -10.58 -5.26 -21.66
N ALA A 171 -9.64 -5.49 -20.73
CA ALA A 171 -8.53 -4.57 -20.51
C ALA A 171 -7.62 -4.44 -21.73
N LYS A 172 -7.31 -5.54 -22.43
CA LYS A 172 -6.55 -5.47 -23.70
C LYS A 172 -7.26 -4.64 -24.77
N LEU A 173 -8.58 -4.75 -24.88
CA LEU A 173 -9.37 -3.97 -25.81
C LEU A 173 -9.35 -2.47 -25.45
N LEU A 174 -9.34 -2.14 -24.15
CA LEU A 174 -9.38 -0.77 -23.66
C LEU A 174 -7.99 -0.14 -23.48
N MET A 175 -6.91 -0.94 -23.47
CA MET A 175 -5.54 -0.49 -23.27
C MET A 175 -5.09 0.66 -24.19
N PRO A 176 -5.45 0.70 -25.50
CA PRO A 176 -5.13 1.84 -26.37
C PRO A 176 -5.73 3.17 -25.90
N PHE A 177 -6.77 3.11 -25.07
CA PHE A 177 -7.48 4.29 -24.53
C PHE A 177 -7.13 4.55 -23.05
N GLY A 178 -6.10 3.88 -22.52
CA GLY A 178 -5.73 3.95 -21.11
C GLY A 178 -5.44 5.37 -20.63
N ASP A 179 -4.72 6.16 -21.41
CA ASP A 179 -4.45 7.57 -21.09
C ASP A 179 -5.71 8.42 -21.01
N GLN A 180 -6.63 8.26 -21.98
CA GLN A 180 -7.91 9.00 -22.00
C GLN A 180 -8.81 8.59 -20.83
N ALA A 181 -8.89 7.29 -20.54
CA ALA A 181 -9.66 6.79 -19.42
C ALA A 181 -9.11 7.31 -18.08
N PHE A 182 -7.79 7.37 -17.95
CA PHE A 182 -7.14 7.91 -16.76
C PHE A 182 -7.36 9.43 -16.60
N GLU A 183 -7.32 10.20 -17.71
CA GLU A 183 -7.65 11.62 -17.66
C GLU A 183 -9.12 11.89 -17.26
N ILE A 184 -10.03 11.04 -17.69
CA ILE A 184 -11.44 11.13 -17.27
C ILE A 184 -11.54 10.81 -15.76
N TYR A 185 -10.88 9.76 -15.29
CA TYR A 185 -10.81 9.42 -13.88
C TYR A 185 -10.27 10.59 -13.05
N LEU A 186 -9.15 11.20 -13.45
CA LEU A 186 -8.56 12.33 -12.72
C LEU A 186 -9.51 13.54 -12.65
N ARG A 187 -10.22 13.85 -13.73
CA ARG A 187 -11.17 15.00 -13.75
C ARG A 187 -12.33 14.82 -12.77
N THR A 188 -12.68 13.58 -12.46
CA THR A 188 -13.77 13.24 -11.53
C THR A 188 -13.28 12.93 -10.13
N SER A 189 -11.94 12.82 -9.93
CA SER A 189 -11.33 12.57 -8.63
C SER A 189 -11.26 13.82 -7.77
N PRO A 190 -11.24 13.69 -6.45
CA PRO A 190 -11.02 14.78 -5.51
C PRO A 190 -9.72 15.56 -5.79
N PRO A 191 -9.65 16.84 -5.37
CA PRO A 191 -8.48 17.70 -5.61
C PRO A 191 -7.17 17.12 -5.09
N GLY A 192 -7.21 16.32 -4.01
CA GLY A 192 -6.03 15.64 -3.45
C GLY A 192 -5.40 14.68 -4.45
N ASP A 193 -6.18 13.76 -5.00
CA ASP A 193 -5.70 12.80 -6.01
C ASP A 193 -5.21 13.50 -7.27
N GLN A 194 -5.94 14.56 -7.73
CA GLN A 194 -5.48 15.35 -8.87
C GLN A 194 -4.10 15.98 -8.64
N ARG A 195 -3.79 16.43 -7.42
CA ARG A 195 -2.46 16.96 -7.08
C ARG A 195 -1.40 15.87 -7.15
N VAL A 196 -1.67 14.69 -6.60
CA VAL A 196 -0.74 13.56 -6.59
C VAL A 196 -0.36 13.14 -8.01
N PHE A 197 -1.34 12.94 -8.89
CA PHE A 197 -1.07 12.51 -10.26
C PHE A 197 -0.52 13.60 -11.19
N ARG A 198 -0.51 14.87 -10.75
CA ARG A 198 0.24 15.95 -11.42
C ARG A 198 1.70 16.01 -11.00
N MET A 199 2.11 15.26 -9.98
CA MET A 199 3.52 15.14 -9.62
C MET A 199 4.29 14.41 -10.73
N PRO A 200 5.51 14.86 -11.07
CA PRO A 200 6.31 14.25 -12.13
C PRO A 200 6.50 12.74 -11.95
N GLY A 201 6.20 11.95 -12.97
CA GLY A 201 6.38 10.50 -12.99
C GLY A 201 5.28 9.69 -12.30
N MET A 202 4.37 10.29 -11.53
CA MET A 202 3.37 9.56 -10.77
C MET A 202 2.34 8.85 -11.67
N LYS A 203 1.82 9.55 -12.68
CA LYS A 203 0.89 8.97 -13.65
C LYS A 203 1.52 7.84 -14.44
N GLU A 204 2.71 8.07 -14.97
CA GLU A 204 3.46 7.10 -15.78
C GLU A 204 3.77 5.85 -14.98
N MET A 205 4.28 6.01 -13.76
CA MET A 205 4.52 4.92 -12.82
C MET A 205 3.26 4.09 -12.61
N PHE A 206 2.16 4.76 -12.26
CA PHE A 206 0.91 4.09 -11.91
C PHE A 206 0.31 3.30 -13.08
N LEU A 207 0.23 3.89 -14.29
CA LEU A 207 -0.30 3.22 -15.48
C LEU A 207 0.57 2.04 -15.92
N LYS A 208 1.90 2.20 -15.89
CA LYS A 208 2.82 1.12 -16.24
C LYS A 208 2.73 -0.03 -15.24
N ASP A 209 2.63 0.28 -13.96
CA ASP A 209 2.60 -0.72 -12.91
C ASP A 209 1.29 -1.51 -12.91
N ILE A 210 0.13 -0.86 -13.10
CA ILE A 210 -1.16 -1.54 -13.32
C ILE A 210 -1.08 -2.47 -14.55
N SER A 211 -0.48 -1.99 -15.66
CA SER A 211 -0.27 -2.83 -16.84
C SER A 211 0.57 -4.07 -16.53
N THR A 212 1.60 -3.93 -15.69
CA THR A 212 2.45 -5.05 -15.25
C THR A 212 1.67 -6.00 -14.33
N GLY A 213 0.94 -5.48 -13.36
CA GLY A 213 0.11 -6.25 -12.43
C GLY A 213 -1.00 -7.06 -13.12
N SER A 214 -1.45 -6.59 -14.28
CA SER A 214 -2.50 -7.24 -15.06
C SER A 214 -2.03 -8.21 -16.15
N ARG A 215 -0.70 -8.32 -16.40
CA ARG A 215 -0.15 -9.16 -17.49
C ARG A 215 -0.57 -10.62 -17.45
N LYS A 216 -0.70 -11.22 -16.27
CA LYS A 216 -1.08 -12.62 -16.07
C LYS A 216 -2.60 -12.75 -15.90
N ARG A 217 -3.36 -12.20 -16.86
CA ARG A 217 -4.82 -12.46 -17.02
C ARG A 217 -5.66 -12.00 -15.82
N PHE A 218 -5.23 -10.96 -15.09
CA PHE A 218 -5.90 -10.45 -13.88
C PHE A 218 -6.11 -11.46 -12.74
N HIS A 219 -5.53 -12.66 -12.83
CA HIS A 219 -5.71 -13.69 -11.81
C HIS A 219 -5.33 -13.17 -10.42
N ALA A 220 -4.19 -12.48 -10.30
CA ALA A 220 -3.72 -11.94 -9.04
C ALA A 220 -4.70 -10.94 -8.43
N VAL A 221 -5.30 -10.05 -9.23
CA VAL A 221 -6.32 -9.10 -8.78
C VAL A 221 -7.52 -9.83 -8.19
N ILE A 222 -7.97 -10.88 -8.88
CA ILE A 222 -9.11 -11.68 -8.41
C ILE A 222 -8.74 -12.51 -7.18
N TYR A 223 -7.52 -13.03 -7.11
CA TYR A 223 -7.03 -13.76 -5.94
C TYR A 223 -6.98 -12.84 -4.71
N ASP A 224 -6.49 -11.60 -4.85
CA ASP A 224 -6.54 -10.62 -3.78
C ASP A 224 -7.97 -10.36 -3.30
N VAL A 225 -8.92 -10.10 -4.24
CA VAL A 225 -10.32 -9.86 -3.88
C VAL A 225 -10.93 -11.07 -3.18
N VAL A 226 -10.64 -12.29 -3.64
CA VAL A 226 -11.08 -13.53 -2.97
C VAL A 226 -10.51 -13.60 -1.55
N LEU A 227 -9.22 -13.33 -1.37
CA LEU A 227 -8.57 -13.34 -0.06
C LEU A 227 -9.14 -12.27 0.88
N PHE A 228 -9.46 -11.06 0.39
CA PHE A 228 -10.09 -10.02 1.20
C PHE A 228 -11.47 -10.43 1.71
N THR A 229 -12.17 -11.32 1.00
CA THR A 229 -13.49 -11.81 1.37
C THR A 229 -13.47 -13.12 2.18
N ARG A 230 -12.30 -13.65 2.53
CA ARG A 230 -12.10 -14.81 3.39
C ARG A 230 -11.74 -14.41 4.82
N ASP A 231 -11.71 -15.40 5.70
CA ASP A 231 -10.99 -15.28 6.96
C ASP A 231 -9.51 -15.02 6.69
N TRP A 232 -8.94 -13.99 7.33
CA TRP A 232 -7.54 -13.60 7.12
C TRP A 232 -6.55 -14.54 7.83
N GLY A 233 -7.02 -15.36 8.77
CA GLY A 233 -6.23 -16.29 9.57
C GLY A 233 -5.64 -15.66 10.85
N PHE A 234 -5.97 -14.42 11.14
CA PHE A 234 -5.60 -13.69 12.36
C PHE A 234 -6.60 -12.56 12.62
N SER A 235 -6.62 -12.05 13.85
CA SER A 235 -7.35 -10.84 14.22
C SER A 235 -6.40 -9.63 14.27
N PRO A 236 -6.80 -8.44 13.77
CA PRO A 236 -6.05 -7.20 14.02
C PRO A 236 -5.81 -6.93 15.52
N ARG A 237 -6.66 -7.44 16.41
CA ARG A 237 -6.50 -7.33 17.88
C ARG A 237 -5.22 -7.99 18.40
N ASP A 238 -4.69 -8.96 17.65
CA ASP A 238 -3.50 -9.73 18.03
C ASP A 238 -2.20 -9.12 17.48
N VAL A 239 -2.28 -8.07 16.67
CA VAL A 239 -1.11 -7.34 16.15
C VAL A 239 -0.52 -6.48 17.27
N ARG A 240 0.71 -6.76 17.67
CA ARG A 240 1.42 -6.09 18.78
C ARG A 240 2.40 -5.02 18.33
N VAL A 241 2.70 -5.00 17.04
CA VAL A 241 3.59 -4.03 16.41
C VAL A 241 2.88 -2.69 16.23
N PRO A 242 3.55 -1.55 16.43
CA PRO A 242 2.97 -0.23 16.14
C PRO A 242 2.56 -0.12 14.68
N ILE A 243 1.30 0.22 14.41
CA ILE A 243 0.78 0.43 13.04
C ILE A 243 0.27 1.85 12.89
N ARG A 244 0.61 2.48 11.79
CA ARG A 244 0.17 3.83 11.42
C ARG A 244 -0.62 3.78 10.12
N PHE A 245 -1.77 4.45 10.09
CA PHE A 245 -2.69 4.46 8.95
C PHE A 245 -2.70 5.85 8.31
N TRP A 246 -2.53 5.93 7.00
CA TRP A 246 -2.78 7.13 6.19
C TRP A 246 -4.02 6.90 5.36
N HIS A 247 -5.05 7.75 5.51
CA HIS A 247 -6.33 7.53 4.86
C HIS A 247 -6.98 8.84 4.43
N GLY A 248 -7.40 8.92 3.16
CA GLY A 248 -8.15 10.06 2.63
C GLY A 248 -9.59 10.09 3.17
N ASP A 249 -10.08 11.28 3.51
CA ASP A 249 -11.45 11.47 3.99
C ASP A 249 -12.50 11.39 2.86
N GLU A 250 -12.07 11.55 1.61
CA GLU A 250 -12.90 11.39 0.41
C GLU A 250 -12.63 10.03 -0.31
N ASP A 251 -12.15 9.02 0.40
CA ASP A 251 -11.94 7.69 -0.17
C ASP A 251 -13.27 6.93 -0.30
N HIS A 252 -13.74 6.78 -1.54
CA HIS A 252 -14.95 6.05 -1.89
C HIS A 252 -14.70 4.59 -2.30
N ILE A 253 -13.44 4.17 -2.46
CA ILE A 253 -13.04 2.79 -2.78
C ILE A 253 -12.92 1.97 -1.50
N VAL A 254 -12.13 2.47 -0.57
CA VAL A 254 -12.01 1.95 0.80
C VAL A 254 -12.32 3.12 1.74
N PRO A 255 -13.55 3.26 2.24
CA PRO A 255 -13.94 4.39 3.07
C PRO A 255 -13.05 4.56 4.31
N LEU A 256 -12.80 5.81 4.74
CA LEU A 256 -11.98 6.16 5.92
C LEU A 256 -12.39 5.38 7.18
N VAL A 257 -13.68 5.03 7.30
CA VAL A 257 -14.19 4.21 8.42
C VAL A 257 -13.46 2.87 8.55
N HIS A 258 -12.94 2.30 7.45
CA HIS A 258 -12.14 1.07 7.52
C HIS A 258 -10.83 1.29 8.28
N GLY A 259 -10.13 2.39 8.01
CA GLY A 259 -8.90 2.75 8.73
C GLY A 259 -9.14 2.95 10.22
N HIS A 260 -10.17 3.73 10.59
CA HIS A 260 -10.55 3.93 11.98
C HIS A 260 -10.99 2.64 12.67
N HIS A 261 -11.80 1.83 11.99
CA HIS A 261 -12.27 0.56 12.54
C HIS A 261 -11.09 -0.35 12.89
N VAL A 262 -10.20 -0.62 11.92
CA VAL A 262 -9.05 -1.50 12.16
C VAL A 262 -8.13 -0.93 13.24
N ALA A 263 -7.84 0.38 13.21
CA ALA A 263 -7.02 1.02 14.23
C ALA A 263 -7.63 0.88 15.63
N SER A 264 -8.96 0.97 15.76
CA SER A 264 -9.66 0.82 17.05
C SER A 264 -9.56 -0.59 17.66
N LEU A 265 -9.26 -1.60 16.84
CA LEU A 265 -9.09 -2.98 17.30
C LEU A 265 -7.67 -3.24 17.84
N MET A 266 -6.71 -2.41 17.47
CA MET A 266 -5.28 -2.66 17.71
C MET A 266 -4.80 -1.97 18.99
N PRO A 267 -3.84 -2.56 19.72
CA PRO A 267 -3.31 -1.98 20.95
C PRO A 267 -2.44 -0.73 20.73
N ASP A 268 -1.76 -0.62 19.58
CA ASP A 268 -0.91 0.53 19.21
C ASP A 268 -1.13 0.88 17.74
N ALA A 269 -2.14 1.72 17.48
CA ALA A 269 -2.44 2.21 16.15
C ALA A 269 -2.84 3.69 16.18
N GLU A 270 -2.49 4.42 15.11
CA GLU A 270 -2.82 5.83 14.92
C GLU A 270 -3.26 6.06 13.48
N VAL A 271 -4.25 6.92 13.27
CA VAL A 271 -4.77 7.27 11.94
C VAL A 271 -4.41 8.71 11.60
N TYR A 272 -3.68 8.88 10.51
CA TYR A 272 -3.36 10.17 9.87
C TYR A 272 -4.40 10.41 8.78
N GLU A 273 -5.44 11.17 9.11
CA GLU A 273 -6.44 11.57 8.13
C GLU A 273 -5.85 12.54 7.11
N ARG A 274 -6.23 12.37 5.84
CA ARG A 274 -5.72 13.15 4.71
C ARG A 274 -6.87 13.97 4.09
N PRO A 275 -7.09 15.21 4.56
CA PRO A 275 -8.23 16.02 4.15
C PRO A 275 -8.21 16.37 2.66
N GLY A 276 -9.34 16.11 1.97
CA GLY A 276 -9.52 16.34 0.55
C GLY A 276 -8.73 15.38 -0.35
N GLU A 277 -8.25 14.27 0.21
CA GLU A 277 -7.62 13.17 -0.54
C GLU A 277 -8.59 11.99 -0.65
N SER A 278 -8.51 11.27 -1.76
CA SER A 278 -9.21 10.03 -1.99
C SER A 278 -8.24 8.84 -1.85
N HIS A 279 -8.57 7.73 -2.48
CA HIS A 279 -7.87 6.46 -2.33
C HIS A 279 -6.37 6.49 -2.64
N LEU A 280 -5.96 7.26 -3.64
CA LEU A 280 -4.58 7.30 -4.12
C LEU A 280 -3.77 8.49 -3.59
N GLY A 281 -4.42 9.40 -2.89
CA GLY A 281 -3.78 10.60 -2.32
C GLY A 281 -2.61 10.27 -1.40
N SER A 282 -2.74 9.21 -0.63
CA SER A 282 -1.72 8.75 0.33
C SER A 282 -0.38 8.33 -0.31
N LEU A 283 -0.31 8.10 -1.63
CA LEU A 283 0.95 7.83 -2.33
C LEU A 283 1.95 8.99 -2.21
N ALA A 284 1.46 10.24 -2.10
CA ALA A 284 2.31 11.41 -1.90
C ALA A 284 2.91 11.48 -0.50
N ALA A 285 2.40 10.72 0.46
CA ALA A 285 2.87 10.70 1.85
C ALA A 285 4.14 9.85 2.05
N PHE A 286 4.73 9.26 1.00
CA PHE A 286 5.82 8.29 1.15
C PHE A 286 6.99 8.82 2.01
N GLY A 287 7.41 10.08 1.84
CA GLY A 287 8.45 10.69 2.67
C GLY A 287 8.05 10.80 4.14
N GLU A 288 6.81 11.21 4.43
CA GLU A 288 6.23 11.27 5.78
C GLU A 288 6.14 9.88 6.41
N VAL A 289 5.72 8.87 5.63
CA VAL A 289 5.68 7.46 6.07
C VAL A 289 7.07 6.99 6.51
N LEU A 290 8.11 7.29 5.72
CA LEU A 290 9.49 6.95 6.09
C LEU A 290 9.89 7.62 7.41
N ASP A 291 9.62 8.91 7.59
CA ASP A 291 10.00 9.65 8.79
C ASP A 291 9.29 9.10 10.03
N VAL A 292 8.00 8.79 9.94
CA VAL A 292 7.23 8.20 11.04
C VAL A 292 7.73 6.81 11.40
N LEU A 293 7.94 5.92 10.41
CA LEU A 293 8.43 4.57 10.66
C LEU A 293 9.85 4.56 11.27
N LEU A 294 10.73 5.46 10.81
CA LEU A 294 12.07 5.61 11.37
C LEU A 294 12.05 6.14 12.81
N GLY A 295 11.10 7.02 13.15
CA GLY A 295 10.90 7.49 14.51
C GLY A 295 10.46 6.39 15.49
N LEU A 296 9.89 5.29 14.97
CA LEU A 296 9.51 4.11 15.75
C LEU A 296 10.63 3.04 15.79
N TRP A 297 11.76 3.28 15.10
CA TRP A 297 12.88 2.34 15.08
C TRP A 297 13.66 2.39 16.39
N PRO A 298 13.76 1.30 17.16
CA PRO A 298 14.33 1.33 18.52
C PRO A 298 15.74 1.90 18.62
N ASP A 299 16.58 1.63 17.62
CA ASP A 299 18.00 2.01 17.62
C ASP A 299 18.21 3.44 17.07
N ARG A 300 17.17 4.09 16.55
CA ARG A 300 17.16 5.49 16.08
C ARG A 300 16.48 6.45 17.07
N ALA A 301 15.84 5.97 18.11
CA ALA A 301 15.09 6.74 19.11
C ALA A 301 15.94 7.75 19.95
N GLY A 302 17.14 8.10 19.50
CA GLY A 302 18.02 9.11 20.12
C GLY A 302 18.59 10.14 19.14
N ALA A 303 18.31 10.06 17.84
CA ALA A 303 18.75 11.07 16.88
C ALA A 303 17.76 12.26 16.87
N PRO A 304 18.22 13.53 17.04
CA PRO A 304 17.32 14.67 16.95
C PRO A 304 16.72 14.74 15.54
N ALA A 305 15.39 14.80 15.46
CA ALA A 305 14.70 15.08 14.20
C ALA A 305 15.20 16.42 13.67
N GLU A 306 15.89 16.43 12.53
CA GLU A 306 16.14 17.65 11.78
C GLU A 306 14.79 18.24 11.40
N THR A 307 14.48 19.40 11.96
CA THR A 307 13.19 20.06 11.93
C THR A 307 12.71 20.28 10.50
N ALA A 308 11.74 19.48 10.08
CA ALA A 308 10.87 19.86 8.98
C ALA A 308 10.13 21.14 9.41
N SER A 309 10.40 22.25 8.73
CA SER A 309 9.83 23.57 9.03
C SER A 309 8.30 23.51 8.97
N ALA A 310 7.65 23.71 10.09
CA ALA A 310 6.21 23.85 10.19
C ALA A 310 5.72 24.99 9.26
N PRO A 311 4.61 24.83 8.54
CA PRO A 311 4.05 25.90 7.73
C PRO A 311 3.66 27.08 8.60
N ALA A 312 4.15 28.28 8.23
CA ALA A 312 3.97 29.53 8.96
C ALA A 312 2.47 29.81 9.22
N LYS A 313 2.11 29.97 10.48
CA LYS A 313 0.76 30.42 10.89
C LYS A 313 0.48 31.79 10.26
N LYS A 314 -0.57 31.89 9.44
CA LYS A 314 -1.08 33.17 8.92
C LYS A 314 -1.44 34.09 10.07
N PRO A 315 -1.08 35.37 10.00
CA PRO A 315 -1.40 36.35 11.05
C PRO A 315 -2.93 36.56 11.12
N ARG A 316 -3.44 36.49 12.35
CA ARG A 316 -4.85 36.82 12.65
C ARG A 316 -5.11 38.29 12.34
N THR A 317 -5.93 38.59 11.34
CA THR A 317 -6.46 39.94 11.09
C THR A 317 -7.34 40.36 12.27
N ARG A 318 -6.86 41.38 12.97
CA ARG A 318 -7.55 42.03 14.08
C ARG A 318 -8.63 42.94 13.48
N THR A 319 -9.88 42.55 13.52
CA THR A 319 -11.02 43.42 13.20
C THR A 319 -11.11 44.52 14.23
N ARG A 320 -10.87 45.74 13.79
CA ARG A 320 -11.04 46.99 14.56
C ARG A 320 -12.54 47.25 14.63
N LYS A 321 -13.13 47.16 15.83
CA LYS A 321 -14.48 47.69 16.09
C LYS A 321 -14.38 49.22 16.00
N GLY A 322 -15.07 49.82 15.03
CA GLY A 322 -15.32 51.24 14.95
C GLY A 322 -16.42 51.60 15.96
N THR A 323 -16.08 52.49 16.88
CA THR A 323 -17.04 53.26 17.67
C THR A 323 -17.52 54.43 16.82
N GLY A 324 -18.80 54.42 16.46
CA GLY A 324 -19.49 55.56 15.87
C GLY A 324 -20.39 56.20 16.92
N THR A 325 -20.20 57.44 17.09
CA THR A 325 -21.13 58.38 17.72
C THR A 325 -22.37 58.59 16.89
#